data_77bccee50bf62d40d2df4dd38198c13e
#
_entry.id   77bccee50bf62d40d2df4dd38198c13e
#
_cell.length_a   1.000
_cell.length_b   1.000
_cell.length_c   1.000
_cell.angle_alpha   90.00
_cell.angle_beta   90.00
_cell.angle_gamma   90.00
#
_symmetry.space_group_name_H-M   'P 1'
#
loop_
_entity.id
_entity.type
_entity.pdbx_description
1 polymer ?
#
loop_
_entity_poly.entity_id
_entity_poly.type
_entity_poly.pdbx_seq_one_letter_code
_entity_poly.pdbx_strand_id
1 'polypeptide(L)'
;ADQDLAPTNPAQAPLLGLGRVLQSEAADLPCRIIDLHPEAGGWSSLAGDLAGELALGGEEGEVLLRPGRRFGLRLRKAASDPASAPSPDALEILSTSAGSLEKLTWSQGLRRPPQAGEVEVAIQVAGLNFRDVMFALGALPDEVLEGGFAGPSLGMEAAGTVARVGPGVEGLAPGDAVLCFAPACF
;
A
#
# COMPACT_ATOMS: atom_id res chain seq x y z
N ALA A 1 -0.47 -17.76 -4.47
CA ALA A 1 -1.33 -16.61 -4.22
C ALA A 1 -2.75 -17.08 -4.50
N ASP A 2 -3.61 -17.04 -3.48
CA ASP A 2 -5.01 -17.45 -3.61
C ASP A 2 -5.70 -16.40 -4.48
N GLN A 3 -6.01 -16.76 -5.72
CA GLN A 3 -6.75 -15.91 -6.67
C GLN A 3 -8.24 -15.74 -6.29
N ASP A 4 -8.66 -16.36 -5.19
CA ASP A 4 -10.05 -16.36 -4.71
C ASP A 4 -10.40 -15.20 -3.78
N LEU A 5 -9.51 -14.25 -3.55
CA LEU A 5 -9.84 -13.06 -2.80
C LEU A 5 -10.54 -12.08 -3.74
N ALA A 6 -11.85 -11.96 -3.61
CA ALA A 6 -12.62 -10.97 -4.34
C ALA A 6 -12.05 -9.56 -4.15
N PRO A 7 -12.19 -8.68 -5.15
CA PRO A 7 -11.66 -7.32 -5.05
C PRO A 7 -12.22 -6.61 -3.83
N THR A 8 -11.35 -5.96 -3.07
CA THR A 8 -11.70 -5.15 -1.90
C THR A 8 -12.67 -4.05 -2.33
N ASN A 9 -13.71 -3.80 -1.54
CA ASN A 9 -14.57 -2.65 -1.77
C ASN A 9 -13.87 -1.38 -1.23
N PRO A 10 -13.40 -0.47 -2.08
CA PRO A 10 -12.67 0.71 -1.65
C PRO A 10 -13.47 1.60 -0.68
N ALA A 11 -14.81 1.58 -0.77
CA ALA A 11 -15.67 2.35 0.12
C ALA A 11 -15.60 1.89 1.59
N GLN A 12 -15.14 0.67 1.85
CA GLN A 12 -14.97 0.12 3.20
C GLN A 12 -13.54 0.25 3.73
N ALA A 13 -12.58 0.62 2.90
CA ALA A 13 -11.19 0.77 3.31
C ALA A 13 -10.97 1.73 4.50
N PRO A 14 -11.71 2.85 4.64
CA PRO A 14 -11.61 3.70 5.82
C PRO A 14 -11.97 3.01 7.13
N LEU A 15 -12.92 2.06 7.13
CA LEU A 15 -13.29 1.30 8.33
C LEU A 15 -12.16 0.37 8.76
N LEU A 16 -11.48 -0.26 7.80
CA LEU A 16 -10.31 -1.08 8.07
C LEU A 16 -9.18 -0.23 8.69
N GLY A 17 -8.91 0.94 8.11
CA GLY A 17 -7.93 1.90 8.64
C GLY A 17 -8.27 2.34 10.07
N LEU A 18 -9.51 2.71 10.32
CA LEU A 18 -9.97 3.10 11.67
C LEU A 18 -9.80 1.95 12.67
N GLY A 19 -10.16 0.72 12.29
CA GLY A 19 -10.00 -0.44 13.16
C GLY A 19 -8.54 -0.69 13.55
N ARG A 20 -7.61 -0.55 12.61
CA ARG A 20 -6.16 -0.68 12.87
C ARG A 20 -5.62 0.44 13.77
N VAL A 21 -6.09 1.67 13.60
CA VAL A 21 -5.76 2.78 14.50
C VAL A 21 -6.26 2.49 15.92
N LEU A 22 -7.50 2.03 16.08
CA LEU A 22 -8.04 1.65 17.39
C LEU A 22 -7.21 0.54 18.05
N GLN A 23 -6.81 -0.48 17.31
CA GLN A 23 -5.94 -1.54 17.82
C GLN A 23 -4.57 -1.02 18.28
N SER A 24 -4.05 0.01 17.62
CA SER A 24 -2.73 0.59 17.92
C SER A 24 -2.76 1.61 19.05
N GLU A 25 -3.76 2.47 19.09
CA GLU A 25 -3.79 3.63 19.99
C GLU A 25 -4.65 3.43 21.23
N ALA A 26 -5.61 2.51 21.18
CA ALA A 26 -6.52 2.22 22.29
C ALA A 26 -6.32 0.77 22.78
N ALA A 27 -5.14 0.47 23.31
CA ALA A 27 -4.77 -0.89 23.73
C ALA A 27 -5.70 -1.50 24.79
N ASP A 28 -6.38 -0.66 25.57
CA ASP A 28 -7.35 -1.09 26.58
C ASP A 28 -8.71 -1.45 25.97
N LEU A 29 -8.94 -1.12 24.70
CA LEU A 29 -10.17 -1.43 23.99
C LEU A 29 -9.96 -2.71 23.15
N PRO A 30 -10.58 -3.85 23.51
CA PRO A 30 -10.50 -5.04 22.68
C PRO A 30 -11.21 -4.77 21.35
N CYS A 31 -10.42 -4.58 20.30
CA CYS A 31 -10.91 -4.32 18.95
C CYS A 31 -10.49 -5.46 18.02
N ARG A 32 -11.44 -6.06 17.33
CA ARG A 32 -11.19 -7.06 16.28
C ARG A 32 -11.85 -6.62 14.99
N ILE A 33 -11.15 -6.82 13.89
CA ILE A 33 -11.62 -6.53 12.54
C ILE A 33 -11.99 -7.86 11.90
N ILE A 34 -13.24 -8.01 11.50
CA ILE A 34 -13.73 -9.21 10.80
C ILE A 34 -14.26 -8.76 9.44
N ASP A 35 -13.55 -9.13 8.39
CA ASP A 35 -13.97 -8.91 7.01
C ASP A 35 -14.85 -10.07 6.54
N LEU A 36 -16.06 -9.75 6.14
CA LEU A 36 -17.07 -10.69 5.68
C LEU A 36 -17.33 -10.49 4.19
N HIS A 37 -17.17 -11.54 3.41
CA HIS A 37 -17.53 -11.50 2.00
C HIS A 37 -18.51 -12.62 1.67
N PRO A 38 -19.77 -12.31 1.36
CA PRO A 38 -20.73 -13.29 0.92
C PRO A 38 -20.41 -13.75 -0.51
N GLU A 39 -20.11 -15.02 -0.66
CA GLU A 39 -20.12 -15.68 -1.95
C GLU A 39 -21.55 -16.10 -2.35
N ALA A 40 -21.70 -16.96 -3.34
CA ALA A 40 -23.00 -17.38 -3.89
C ALA A 40 -24.00 -17.95 -2.86
N GLY A 41 -23.57 -18.26 -1.63
CA GLY A 41 -24.44 -18.72 -0.53
C GLY A 41 -25.12 -17.60 0.27
N GLY A 42 -24.77 -16.34 0.03
CA GLY A 42 -25.33 -15.19 0.72
C GLY A 42 -24.94 -15.05 2.19
N TRP A 43 -25.57 -14.09 2.88
CA TRP A 43 -25.25 -13.76 4.28
C TRP A 43 -25.60 -14.85 5.28
N SER A 44 -26.58 -15.71 4.98
CA SER A 44 -27.02 -16.79 5.87
C SER A 44 -25.92 -17.81 6.13
N SER A 45 -25.06 -18.08 5.15
CA SER A 45 -23.93 -19.01 5.32
C SER A 45 -22.83 -18.44 6.20
N LEU A 46 -22.64 -17.12 6.18
CA LEU A 46 -21.64 -16.44 7.00
C LEU A 46 -22.07 -16.22 8.44
N ALA A 47 -23.38 -16.25 8.74
CA ALA A 47 -23.87 -15.99 10.08
C ALA A 47 -23.36 -17.04 11.09
N GLY A 48 -23.31 -18.32 10.69
CA GLY A 48 -22.74 -19.40 11.50
C GLY A 48 -21.24 -19.25 11.70
N ASP A 49 -20.52 -18.92 10.64
CA ASP A 49 -19.06 -18.71 10.68
C ASP A 49 -18.72 -17.51 11.57
N LEU A 50 -19.49 -16.42 11.48
CA LEU A 50 -19.31 -15.23 12.32
C LEU A 50 -19.62 -15.55 13.80
N ALA A 51 -20.72 -16.27 14.09
CA ALA A 51 -21.04 -16.67 15.45
C ALA A 51 -19.94 -17.55 16.05
N GLY A 52 -19.41 -18.49 15.27
CA GLY A 52 -18.27 -19.32 15.65
C GLY A 52 -17.03 -18.50 15.96
N GLU A 53 -16.67 -17.52 15.10
CA GLU A 53 -15.51 -16.65 15.31
C GLU A 53 -15.64 -15.78 16.56
N LEU A 54 -16.83 -15.25 16.81
CA LEU A 54 -17.11 -14.45 18.02
C LEU A 54 -17.03 -15.30 19.29
N ALA A 55 -17.48 -16.56 19.24
CA ALA A 55 -17.46 -17.48 20.37
C ALA A 55 -16.05 -18.02 20.69
N LEU A 56 -15.21 -18.20 19.67
CA LEU A 56 -13.86 -18.75 19.83
C LEU A 56 -12.88 -17.81 20.53
N GLY A 57 -13.12 -16.50 20.53
CA GLY A 57 -12.30 -15.53 21.25
C GLY A 57 -10.82 -15.57 20.85
N GLY A 58 -10.49 -15.73 19.58
CA GLY A 58 -9.10 -15.88 19.11
C GLY A 58 -8.23 -14.64 19.30
N GLU A 59 -6.91 -14.84 19.32
CA GLU A 59 -5.90 -13.79 19.48
C GLU A 59 -5.68 -12.94 18.21
N GLU A 60 -6.30 -13.33 17.08
CA GLU A 60 -6.15 -12.62 15.81
C GLU A 60 -6.91 -11.29 15.82
N GLY A 61 -6.19 -10.20 15.67
CA GLY A 61 -6.76 -8.85 15.59
C GLY A 61 -7.53 -8.59 14.28
N GLU A 62 -7.19 -9.30 13.21
CA GLU A 62 -7.80 -9.14 11.89
C GLU A 62 -8.04 -10.50 11.22
N VAL A 63 -9.27 -10.76 10.85
CA VAL A 63 -9.73 -12.05 10.29
C VAL A 63 -10.59 -11.79 9.06
N LEU A 64 -10.40 -12.60 8.02
CA LEU A 64 -11.27 -12.65 6.84
C LEU A 64 -12.08 -13.94 6.89
N LEU A 65 -13.40 -13.83 6.86
CA LEU A 65 -14.31 -14.96 6.75
C LEU A 65 -14.89 -15.06 5.34
N ARG A 66 -14.80 -16.26 4.80
CA ARG A 66 -15.45 -16.69 3.58
C ARG A 66 -16.25 -17.94 3.92
N PRO A 67 -17.31 -18.31 3.18
CA PRO A 67 -18.12 -19.50 3.52
C PRO A 67 -17.27 -20.75 3.80
N GLY A 68 -17.29 -21.23 5.03
CA GLY A 68 -16.51 -22.39 5.49
C GLY A 68 -15.00 -22.20 5.53
N ARG A 69 -14.47 -20.97 5.35
CA ARG A 69 -13.02 -20.69 5.35
C ARG A 69 -12.69 -19.47 6.21
N ARG A 70 -11.64 -19.62 6.99
CA ARG A 70 -11.08 -18.56 7.86
C ARG A 70 -9.65 -18.23 7.45
N PHE A 71 -9.35 -16.95 7.29
CA PHE A 71 -8.02 -16.46 6.95
C PHE A 71 -7.54 -15.46 8.00
N GLY A 72 -6.27 -15.55 8.37
CA GLY A 72 -5.57 -14.54 9.16
C GLY A 72 -4.46 -13.92 8.34
N LEU A 73 -4.14 -12.67 8.59
CA LEU A 73 -3.03 -11.98 7.92
C LEU A 73 -1.68 -12.52 8.42
N ARG A 74 -0.75 -12.72 7.50
CA ARG A 74 0.62 -13.13 7.80
C ARG A 74 1.60 -12.39 6.93
N LEU A 75 2.60 -11.79 7.55
CA LEU A 75 3.75 -11.25 6.84
C LEU A 75 4.59 -12.41 6.29
N ARG A 76 4.79 -12.42 4.99
CA ARG A 76 5.67 -13.40 4.33
C ARG A 76 6.64 -12.67 3.43
N LYS A 77 7.85 -13.22 3.28
CA LYS A 77 8.76 -12.79 2.21
C LYS A 77 8.07 -13.03 0.87
N ALA A 78 7.91 -11.99 0.07
CA ALA A 78 7.36 -12.13 -1.27
C ALA A 78 8.24 -13.10 -2.08
N ALA A 79 7.60 -14.07 -2.74
CA ALA A 79 8.28 -14.75 -3.82
C ALA A 79 8.47 -13.71 -4.93
N SER A 80 9.67 -13.61 -5.48
CA SER A 80 9.93 -12.77 -6.64
C SER A 80 9.19 -13.37 -7.83
N ASP A 81 7.93 -12.98 -8.01
CA ASP A 81 7.25 -13.17 -9.27
C ASP A 81 7.82 -12.10 -10.20
N PRO A 82 8.36 -12.44 -11.37
CA PRO A 82 8.74 -11.43 -12.35
C PRO A 82 7.44 -10.83 -12.90
N ALA A 83 6.87 -9.91 -12.13
CA ALA A 83 5.75 -9.09 -12.60
C ALA A 83 6.15 -8.48 -13.93
N SER A 84 5.22 -8.44 -14.85
CA SER A 84 5.40 -7.88 -16.19
C SER A 84 6.19 -6.58 -16.09
N ALA A 85 7.36 -6.55 -16.73
CA ALA A 85 8.17 -5.36 -16.78
C ALA A 85 7.28 -4.19 -17.26
N PRO A 86 7.29 -3.05 -16.54
CA PRO A 86 6.53 -1.89 -16.98
C PRO A 86 6.94 -1.51 -18.40
N SER A 87 6.01 -0.94 -19.16
CA SER A 87 6.31 -0.43 -20.50
C SER A 87 7.57 0.45 -20.43
N PRO A 88 8.57 0.24 -21.29
CA PRO A 88 9.89 0.83 -21.14
C PRO A 88 9.90 2.37 -21.14
N ASP A 89 8.85 3.00 -21.62
CA ASP A 89 8.83 4.45 -21.88
C ASP A 89 7.76 5.22 -21.07
N ALA A 90 6.90 4.56 -20.30
CA ALA A 90 5.87 5.23 -19.52
C ALA A 90 6.32 5.44 -18.07
N LEU A 91 6.32 6.69 -17.64
CA LEU A 91 6.39 7.10 -16.25
C LEU A 91 5.09 7.85 -15.93
N GLU A 92 4.36 7.35 -14.95
CA GLU A 92 3.19 8.04 -14.41
C GLU A 92 3.54 8.59 -13.04
N ILE A 93 3.14 9.80 -12.77
CA ILE A 93 3.38 10.49 -11.51
C ILE A 93 2.05 10.97 -10.98
N LEU A 94 1.73 10.62 -9.74
CA LEU A 94 0.60 11.19 -9.03
C LEU A 94 0.95 12.60 -8.59
N SER A 95 0.21 13.57 -9.06
CA SER A 95 0.40 14.98 -8.75
C SER A 95 -0.86 15.60 -8.20
N THR A 96 -0.70 16.71 -7.47
CA THR A 96 -1.82 17.49 -6.94
C THR A 96 -1.54 18.98 -7.13
N SER A 97 -2.59 19.75 -7.40
CA SER A 97 -2.60 21.17 -7.10
C SER A 97 -3.18 21.34 -5.70
N ALA A 98 -2.35 21.57 -4.71
CA ALA A 98 -2.68 21.55 -3.28
C ALA A 98 -4.07 22.10 -2.89
N GLY A 99 -4.66 21.54 -1.85
CA GLY A 99 -5.89 22.02 -1.22
C GLY A 99 -7.10 21.10 -1.33
N SER A 100 -7.06 20.01 -2.10
CA SER A 100 -8.15 19.03 -2.17
C SER A 100 -7.67 17.70 -2.70
N LEU A 101 -8.12 16.60 -2.12
CA LEU A 101 -7.88 15.25 -2.62
C LEU A 101 -8.53 14.99 -3.99
N GLU A 102 -9.58 15.75 -4.34
CA GLU A 102 -10.22 15.66 -5.66
C GLU A 102 -9.35 16.18 -6.79
N LYS A 103 -8.27 16.89 -6.46
CA LYS A 103 -7.30 17.42 -7.44
C LYS A 103 -6.11 16.49 -7.70
N LEU A 104 -6.15 15.29 -7.15
CA LEU A 104 -5.17 14.27 -7.46
C LEU A 104 -5.34 13.81 -8.91
N THR A 105 -4.27 13.86 -9.68
CA THR A 105 -4.27 13.47 -11.10
C THR A 105 -2.99 12.71 -11.45
N TRP A 106 -3.13 11.70 -12.29
CA TRP A 106 -1.98 11.05 -12.90
C TRP A 106 -1.49 11.89 -14.09
N SER A 107 -0.21 12.15 -14.13
CA SER A 107 0.45 12.88 -15.23
C SER A 107 1.59 12.05 -15.78
N GLN A 108 1.85 12.23 -17.09
CA GLN A 108 2.98 11.59 -17.73
C GLN A 108 4.27 12.34 -17.36
N GLY A 109 5.26 11.59 -16.90
CA GLY A 109 6.61 12.09 -16.59
C GLY A 109 7.63 11.65 -17.62
N LEU A 110 8.74 12.33 -17.65
CA LEU A 110 9.90 11.93 -18.46
C LEU A 110 10.76 10.95 -17.67
N ARG A 111 10.90 9.74 -18.21
CA ARG A 111 11.79 8.74 -17.66
C ARG A 111 13.21 9.08 -18.02
N ARG A 112 14.06 9.38 -17.03
CA ARG A 112 15.49 9.63 -17.21
C ARG A 112 16.34 8.39 -16.87
N PRO A 113 17.51 8.21 -17.46
CA PRO A 113 18.44 7.20 -16.99
C PRO A 113 18.94 7.53 -15.58
N PRO A 114 19.16 6.52 -14.72
CA PRO A 114 19.74 6.73 -13.40
C PRO A 114 21.18 7.28 -13.53
N GLN A 115 21.50 8.26 -12.68
CA GLN A 115 22.81 8.87 -12.60
C GLN A 115 23.78 8.01 -11.78
N ALA A 116 25.01 8.49 -11.61
CA ALA A 116 26.01 7.80 -10.78
C ALA A 116 25.50 7.64 -9.34
N GLY A 117 25.52 6.40 -8.84
CA GLY A 117 25.03 6.04 -7.51
C GLY A 117 23.50 5.91 -7.39
N GLU A 118 22.74 6.13 -8.46
CA GLU A 118 21.29 5.99 -8.47
C GLU A 118 20.85 4.61 -9.00
N VAL A 119 19.69 4.18 -8.53
CA VAL A 119 18.96 3.04 -9.11
C VAL A 119 17.57 3.49 -9.51
N GLU A 120 17.04 2.89 -10.55
CA GLU A 120 15.63 2.99 -10.91
C GLU A 120 14.90 1.77 -10.44
N VAL A 121 13.80 1.97 -9.73
CA VAL A 121 12.96 0.90 -9.20
C VAL A 121 11.62 0.90 -9.93
N ALA A 122 11.26 -0.24 -10.49
CA ALA A 122 9.89 -0.50 -10.96
C ALA A 122 9.01 -0.76 -9.73
N ILE A 123 8.24 0.24 -9.34
CA ILE A 123 7.42 0.21 -8.13
C ILE A 123 6.23 -0.74 -8.34
N GLN A 124 6.02 -1.66 -7.42
CA GLN A 124 4.89 -2.59 -7.39
C GLN A 124 3.89 -2.22 -6.30
N VAL A 125 4.38 -1.67 -5.19
CA VAL A 125 3.58 -1.24 -4.04
C VAL A 125 4.21 0.01 -3.47
N ALA A 126 3.41 1.02 -3.16
CA ALA A 126 3.84 2.21 -2.44
C ALA A 126 3.09 2.34 -1.11
N GLY A 127 3.77 2.83 -0.09
CA GLY A 127 3.18 3.14 1.21
C GLY A 127 2.58 4.53 1.22
N LEU A 128 1.36 4.66 1.76
CA LEU A 128 0.71 5.95 1.96
C LEU A 128 1.06 6.47 3.36
N ASN A 129 1.64 7.66 3.41
CA ASN A 129 1.99 8.34 4.65
C ASN A 129 1.02 9.48 4.96
N PHE A 130 0.84 9.78 6.24
CA PHE A 130 0.02 10.92 6.66
C PHE A 130 0.53 12.25 6.07
N ARG A 131 1.83 12.37 5.86
CA ARG A 131 2.44 13.49 5.15
C ARG A 131 1.85 13.68 3.75
N ASP A 132 1.60 12.62 3.02
CA ASP A 132 1.05 12.70 1.66
C ASP A 132 -0.36 13.29 1.66
N VAL A 133 -1.16 12.90 2.66
CA VAL A 133 -2.50 13.49 2.86
C VAL A 133 -2.39 14.97 3.20
N MET A 134 -1.49 15.36 4.11
CA MET A 134 -1.28 16.75 4.49
C MET A 134 -0.78 17.59 3.30
N PHE A 135 0.12 17.05 2.50
CA PHE A 135 0.59 17.71 1.28
C PHE A 135 -0.55 17.90 0.27
N ALA A 136 -1.31 16.86 -0.02
CA ALA A 136 -2.43 16.93 -0.96
C ALA A 136 -3.50 17.94 -0.52
N LEU A 137 -3.72 18.09 0.79
CA LEU A 137 -4.63 19.09 1.36
C LEU A 137 -4.05 20.50 1.47
N GLY A 138 -2.76 20.70 1.11
CA GLY A 138 -2.10 21.98 1.22
C GLY A 138 -1.88 22.44 2.67
N ALA A 139 -1.79 21.47 3.59
CA ALA A 139 -1.64 21.74 5.02
C ALA A 139 -0.18 21.70 5.51
N LEU A 140 0.77 21.46 4.61
CA LEU A 140 2.21 21.53 4.93
C LEU A 140 2.76 22.92 4.64
N PRO A 141 3.52 23.54 5.56
CA PRO A 141 4.24 24.77 5.32
C PRO A 141 5.32 24.59 4.22
N ASP A 142 5.60 25.69 3.50
CA ASP A 142 6.59 25.69 2.42
C ASP A 142 7.99 25.28 2.92
N GLU A 143 8.38 25.69 4.13
CA GLU A 143 9.66 25.32 4.73
C GLU A 143 9.82 23.81 4.92
N VAL A 144 8.72 23.11 5.20
CA VAL A 144 8.71 21.63 5.32
C VAL A 144 8.83 20.98 3.95
N LEU A 145 8.28 21.60 2.91
CA LEU A 145 8.37 21.11 1.55
C LEU A 145 9.76 21.33 0.95
N GLU A 146 10.35 22.52 1.13
CA GLU A 146 11.66 22.87 0.60
C GLU A 146 12.81 22.13 1.30
N GLY A 147 12.73 21.96 2.63
CA GLY A 147 13.75 21.29 3.45
C GLY A 147 13.50 19.80 3.69
N GLY A 148 12.34 19.29 3.32
CA GLY A 148 11.94 17.90 3.58
C GLY A 148 12.49 16.90 2.56
N PHE A 149 12.72 15.66 3.01
CA PHE A 149 13.22 14.57 2.17
C PHE A 149 12.38 14.34 0.90
N ALA A 150 11.06 14.34 1.02
CA ALA A 150 10.15 14.05 -0.09
C ALA A 150 9.83 15.29 -0.95
N GLY A 151 10.21 16.49 -0.51
CA GLY A 151 9.92 17.73 -1.25
C GLY A 151 8.43 17.89 -1.56
N PRO A 152 8.08 18.59 -2.65
CA PRO A 152 6.70 18.77 -3.08
C PRO A 152 6.20 17.57 -3.93
N SER A 153 6.31 16.35 -3.41
CA SER A 153 5.88 15.12 -4.09
C SER A 153 5.05 14.23 -3.19
N LEU A 154 4.36 13.26 -3.78
CA LEU A 154 3.57 12.23 -3.09
C LEU A 154 4.34 10.90 -3.08
N GLY A 155 4.21 10.19 -1.94
CA GLY A 155 4.89 8.93 -1.72
C GLY A 155 6.34 9.08 -1.26
N MET A 156 6.69 8.32 -0.23
CA MET A 156 8.03 8.36 0.39
C MET A 156 8.65 6.99 0.51
N GLU A 157 7.88 5.93 0.32
CA GLU A 157 8.35 4.56 0.48
C GLU A 157 7.67 3.63 -0.51
N ALA A 158 8.40 2.66 -1.00
CA ALA A 158 7.89 1.69 -1.95
C ALA A 158 8.60 0.35 -1.85
N ALA A 159 7.97 -0.66 -2.41
CA ALA A 159 8.57 -1.94 -2.74
C ALA A 159 8.50 -2.16 -4.25
N GLY A 160 9.53 -2.76 -4.80
CA GLY A 160 9.56 -3.02 -6.23
C GLY A 160 10.80 -3.80 -6.64
N THR A 161 11.08 -3.76 -7.92
CA THR A 161 12.21 -4.44 -8.52
C THR A 161 13.15 -3.44 -9.16
N VAL A 162 14.44 -3.57 -8.95
CA VAL A 162 15.45 -2.74 -9.62
C VAL A 162 15.32 -2.95 -11.13
N ALA A 163 15.00 -1.87 -11.85
CA ALA A 163 14.85 -1.88 -13.30
C ALA A 163 16.18 -1.54 -14.01
N ARG A 164 16.89 -0.54 -13.50
CA ARG A 164 18.19 -0.09 -14.03
C ARG A 164 19.08 0.40 -12.90
N VAL A 165 20.39 0.29 -13.09
CA VAL A 165 21.41 0.80 -12.18
C VAL A 165 22.26 1.84 -12.89
N GLY A 166 22.61 2.93 -12.19
CA GLY A 166 23.53 3.93 -12.66
C GLY A 166 25.00 3.54 -12.43
N PRO A 167 25.93 4.30 -13.00
CA PRO A 167 27.36 4.06 -12.82
C PRO A 167 27.77 4.07 -11.33
N GLY A 168 28.65 3.16 -10.94
CA GLY A 168 29.21 3.10 -9.58
C GLY A 168 28.29 2.49 -8.52
N VAL A 169 27.13 1.98 -8.89
CA VAL A 169 26.25 1.23 -7.96
C VAL A 169 26.82 -0.17 -7.76
N GLU A 170 27.07 -0.52 -6.51
CA GLU A 170 27.52 -1.86 -6.10
C GLU A 170 26.46 -2.53 -5.22
N GLY A 171 26.36 -3.85 -5.29
CA GLY A 171 25.47 -4.64 -4.43
C GLY A 171 23.99 -4.67 -4.86
N LEU A 172 23.62 -3.99 -5.96
CA LEU A 172 22.31 -4.03 -6.56
C LEU A 172 22.41 -4.28 -8.06
N ALA A 173 21.52 -5.12 -8.58
CA ALA A 173 21.44 -5.44 -10.01
C ALA A 173 19.98 -5.38 -10.50
N PRO A 174 19.76 -5.17 -11.82
CA PRO A 174 18.42 -5.31 -12.40
C PRO A 174 17.80 -6.67 -12.07
N GLY A 175 16.56 -6.67 -11.60
CA GLY A 175 15.84 -7.84 -11.14
C GLY A 175 15.84 -8.03 -9.61
N ASP A 176 16.65 -7.31 -8.85
CA ASP A 176 16.66 -7.42 -7.40
C ASP A 176 15.38 -6.84 -6.80
N ALA A 177 14.76 -7.58 -5.88
CA ALA A 177 13.62 -7.08 -5.10
C ALA A 177 14.11 -6.17 -3.97
N VAL A 178 13.55 -4.98 -3.87
CA VAL A 178 13.98 -3.95 -2.93
C VAL A 178 12.81 -3.30 -2.20
N LEU A 179 13.10 -2.83 -0.99
CA LEU A 179 12.34 -1.79 -0.31
C LEU A 179 13.13 -0.49 -0.45
N CYS A 180 12.47 0.58 -0.78
CA CYS A 180 13.11 1.88 -0.90
C CYS A 180 12.38 2.95 -0.12
N PHE A 181 13.15 3.91 0.35
CA PHE A 181 12.68 5.18 0.87
C PHE A 181 13.14 6.25 -0.11
N ALA A 182 12.22 6.82 -0.84
CA ALA A 182 12.50 7.75 -1.94
C ALA A 182 11.34 8.72 -2.15
N PRO A 183 11.58 9.94 -2.63
CA PRO A 183 10.50 10.85 -3.01
C PRO A 183 9.77 10.36 -4.26
N ALA A 184 8.53 10.82 -4.42
CA ALA A 184 7.71 10.57 -5.62
C ALA A 184 7.52 9.07 -5.93
N CYS A 185 7.10 8.30 -4.93
CA CYS A 185 6.80 6.87 -5.08
C CYS A 185 5.40 6.57 -5.63
N PHE A 186 4.57 7.61 -5.89
CA PHE A 186 3.29 7.49 -6.57
C PHE A 186 3.34 8.06 -7.96
#